data_2cbc7e0e7f0531c564d22b6be4e36138
#
_entry.id   2cbc7e0e7f0531c564d22b6be4e36138
#
_cell.length_a   1.000
_cell.length_b   1.000
_cell.length_c   1.000
_cell.angle_alpha   90.00
_cell.angle_beta   90.00
_cell.angle_gamma   90.00
#
_symmetry.space_group_name_H-M   'P 1'
#
loop_
_entity.id
_entity.type
_entity.pdbx_description
1 polymer ?
#
loop_
_entity_poly.entity_id
_entity_poly.type
_entity_poly.pdbx_seq_one_letter_code
_entity_poly.pdbx_strand_id
1 'polypeptide(L)'
;MLQPTAFPTRYPKPRKLAVFERQADSLGLQDNFYRPPLTTTFCSSTNQAGIHMGESTGSGNECTGVNDGSKNSVLVTYLYDAWARGAELFCGINVRHVKKEDRGKGYKVFYEVSNGGGGKTKKWVRAVSVRFFEYSSH
;
A
#
# COMPACT_ATOMS: atom_id res chain seq x y z
N MET A 1 7.26 -9.42 -7.91
CA MET A 1 6.07 -8.83 -7.24
C MET A 1 5.04 -9.92 -7.04
N LEU A 2 4.57 -10.17 -5.82
CA LEU A 2 3.49 -11.13 -5.58
C LEU A 2 2.26 -10.63 -6.33
N GLN A 3 1.81 -11.43 -7.31
CA GLN A 3 0.58 -11.10 -8.02
C GLN A 3 -0.60 -11.30 -7.07
N PRO A 4 -1.53 -10.35 -7.01
CA PRO A 4 -2.76 -10.54 -6.27
C PRO A 4 -3.47 -11.79 -6.77
N THR A 5 -3.99 -12.60 -5.85
CA THR A 5 -4.70 -13.83 -6.19
C THR A 5 -6.19 -13.69 -5.89
N ALA A 6 -7.03 -14.31 -6.70
CA ALA A 6 -8.44 -14.43 -6.39
C ALA A 6 -8.64 -15.29 -5.14
N PHE A 7 -9.78 -15.12 -4.47
CA PHE A 7 -10.15 -15.93 -3.31
C PHE A 7 -10.06 -17.44 -3.64
N PRO A 8 -9.21 -18.21 -2.94
CA PRO A 8 -8.95 -19.59 -3.31
C PRO A 8 -10.09 -20.54 -2.97
N THR A 9 -10.21 -21.62 -3.75
CA THR A 9 -11.29 -22.60 -3.58
C THR A 9 -11.18 -23.45 -2.32
N ARG A 10 -9.98 -23.51 -1.70
CA ARG A 10 -9.76 -24.28 -0.44
C ARG A 10 -10.42 -23.64 0.79
N TYR A 11 -10.73 -22.36 0.72
CA TYR A 11 -11.47 -21.68 1.80
C TYR A 11 -12.96 -21.85 1.63
N PRO A 12 -13.73 -21.90 2.72
CA PRO A 12 -15.20 -21.91 2.64
C PRO A 12 -15.70 -20.70 1.87
N LYS A 13 -16.53 -20.93 0.87
CA LYS A 13 -17.07 -19.88 0.03
C LYS A 13 -17.90 -18.88 0.87
N PRO A 14 -17.56 -17.58 0.88
CA PRO A 14 -18.36 -16.58 1.58
C PRO A 14 -19.81 -16.57 1.12
N ARG A 15 -20.77 -16.49 2.04
CA ARG A 15 -22.20 -16.47 1.71
C ARG A 15 -22.56 -15.36 0.72
N LYS A 16 -21.98 -14.17 0.87
CA LYS A 16 -22.19 -13.05 -0.06
C LYS A 16 -21.73 -13.37 -1.48
N LEU A 17 -20.59 -14.04 -1.63
CA LEU A 17 -20.10 -14.46 -2.94
C LEU A 17 -21.11 -15.39 -3.65
N ALA A 18 -21.65 -16.36 -2.93
CA ALA A 18 -22.66 -17.26 -3.47
C ALA A 18 -23.98 -16.54 -3.88
N VAL A 19 -24.32 -15.45 -3.18
CA VAL A 19 -25.48 -14.62 -3.57
C VAL A 19 -25.19 -13.85 -4.86
N PHE A 20 -24.03 -13.21 -4.97
CA PHE A 20 -23.65 -12.45 -6.17
C PHE A 20 -23.53 -13.34 -7.41
N GLU A 21 -22.98 -14.54 -7.27
CA GLU A 21 -22.94 -15.50 -8.38
C GLU A 21 -24.34 -15.86 -8.87
N ARG A 22 -25.27 -16.20 -7.96
CA ARG A 22 -26.66 -16.46 -8.33
C ARG A 22 -27.37 -15.28 -8.97
N GLN A 23 -27.08 -14.06 -8.51
CA GLN A 23 -27.62 -12.85 -9.12
C GLN A 23 -27.06 -12.67 -10.55
N ALA A 24 -25.78 -12.87 -10.75
CA ALA A 24 -25.17 -12.81 -12.08
C ALA A 24 -25.82 -13.84 -13.02
N ASP A 25 -26.01 -15.07 -12.55
CA ASP A 25 -26.68 -16.12 -13.32
C ASP A 25 -28.12 -15.73 -13.70
N SER A 26 -28.90 -15.22 -12.73
CA SER A 26 -30.30 -14.83 -12.97
C SER A 26 -30.46 -13.65 -13.93
N LEU A 27 -29.41 -12.83 -14.07
CA LEU A 27 -29.35 -11.68 -14.98
C LEU A 27 -28.68 -12.00 -16.32
N GLY A 28 -28.23 -13.24 -16.53
CA GLY A 28 -27.46 -13.63 -17.73
C GLY A 28 -26.09 -12.96 -17.84
N LEU A 29 -25.49 -12.58 -16.70
CA LEU A 29 -24.21 -11.86 -16.61
C LEU A 29 -23.06 -12.72 -16.08
N GLN A 30 -23.20 -14.04 -16.08
CA GLN A 30 -22.20 -14.98 -15.56
C GLN A 30 -20.83 -14.82 -16.24
N ASP A 31 -20.79 -14.53 -17.53
CA ASP A 31 -19.54 -14.31 -18.28
C ASP A 31 -18.82 -13.01 -17.89
N ASN A 32 -19.55 -12.06 -17.30
CA ASN A 32 -19.01 -10.80 -16.78
C ASN A 32 -18.68 -10.87 -15.29
N PHE A 33 -19.03 -11.96 -14.63
CA PHE A 33 -18.76 -12.15 -13.21
C PHE A 33 -17.38 -12.75 -13.01
N TYR A 34 -16.52 -12.04 -12.26
CA TYR A 34 -15.21 -12.55 -11.90
C TYR A 34 -14.88 -12.23 -10.42
N ARG A 35 -13.99 -13.01 -9.86
CA ARG A 35 -13.45 -12.77 -8.52
C ARG A 35 -12.21 -11.88 -8.66
N PRO A 36 -12.26 -10.62 -8.15
CA PRO A 36 -11.12 -9.74 -8.25
C PRO A 36 -9.92 -10.31 -7.47
N PRO A 37 -8.69 -10.03 -7.92
CA PRO A 37 -7.49 -10.31 -7.15
C PRO A 37 -7.50 -9.55 -5.82
N LEU A 38 -7.07 -10.21 -4.76
CA LEU A 38 -6.99 -9.63 -3.41
C LEU A 38 -5.53 -9.36 -3.01
N THR A 39 -5.31 -8.28 -2.28
CA THR A 39 -3.99 -7.94 -1.72
C THR A 39 -3.74 -8.71 -0.42
N THR A 40 -3.98 -10.01 -0.44
CA THR A 40 -3.91 -10.88 0.72
C THR A 40 -3.22 -12.19 0.33
N THR A 41 -2.36 -12.69 1.22
CA THR A 41 -1.66 -13.95 1.04
C THR A 41 -2.50 -15.07 1.62
N PHE A 42 -2.78 -16.10 0.84
CA PHE A 42 -3.56 -17.28 1.24
C PHE A 42 -2.71 -18.51 1.55
N CYS A 43 -1.42 -18.36 1.63
CA CYS A 43 -0.47 -19.35 2.10
C CYS A 43 0.76 -18.64 2.66
N SER A 44 1.31 -19.21 3.72
CA SER A 44 2.54 -18.68 4.31
C SER A 44 3.68 -18.76 3.29
N SER A 45 4.35 -17.66 3.06
CA SER A 45 5.43 -17.55 2.07
C SER A 45 6.31 -16.32 2.35
N THR A 46 7.47 -16.29 1.74
CA THR A 46 8.30 -15.07 1.74
C THR A 46 8.08 -14.31 0.45
N ASN A 47 7.78 -13.02 0.55
CA ASN A 47 7.58 -12.18 -0.62
C ASN A 47 8.92 -11.81 -1.29
N GLN A 48 8.87 -11.18 -2.48
CA GLN A 48 10.07 -10.81 -3.24
C GLN A 48 10.96 -9.78 -2.54
N ALA A 49 10.42 -9.04 -1.56
CA ALA A 49 11.20 -8.13 -0.74
C ALA A 49 11.89 -8.83 0.45
N GLY A 50 11.71 -10.15 0.61
CA GLY A 50 12.29 -10.93 1.71
C GLY A 50 11.47 -10.91 2.99
N ILE A 51 10.26 -10.37 2.98
CA ILE A 51 9.38 -10.33 4.14
C ILE A 51 8.54 -11.61 4.21
N HIS A 52 8.52 -12.23 5.40
CA HIS A 52 7.62 -13.35 5.67
C HIS A 52 6.17 -12.86 5.73
N MET A 53 5.31 -13.47 4.92
CA MET A 53 3.88 -13.19 4.85
C MET A 53 3.13 -14.36 5.47
N GLY A 54 2.29 -14.07 6.44
CA GLY A 54 1.42 -15.06 7.08
C GLY A 54 0.26 -15.48 6.16
N GLU A 55 -0.35 -16.62 6.46
CA GLU A 55 -1.58 -17.06 5.80
C GLU A 55 -2.78 -16.28 6.36
N SER A 56 -3.68 -15.83 5.49
CA SER A 56 -4.91 -15.18 5.90
C SER A 56 -5.79 -16.11 6.73
N THR A 57 -6.32 -15.61 7.82
CA THR A 57 -7.30 -16.31 8.67
C THR A 57 -8.73 -16.23 8.10
N GLY A 58 -8.92 -15.50 6.99
CA GLY A 58 -10.23 -15.33 6.37
C GLY A 58 -11.22 -14.54 7.22
N SER A 59 -10.72 -13.60 8.04
CA SER A 59 -11.54 -12.82 8.97
C SER A 59 -12.52 -11.86 8.29
N GLY A 60 -12.29 -11.52 7.01
CA GLY A 60 -13.05 -10.51 6.26
C GLY A 60 -12.61 -9.07 6.53
N ASN A 61 -11.60 -8.86 7.37
CA ASN A 61 -11.09 -7.53 7.72
C ASN A 61 -9.89 -7.08 6.88
N GLU A 62 -9.58 -7.79 5.81
CA GLU A 62 -8.40 -7.56 4.96
C GLU A 62 -8.37 -6.16 4.34
N CYS A 63 -9.51 -5.53 4.12
CA CYS A 63 -9.58 -4.16 3.59
C CYS A 63 -9.18 -3.11 4.62
N THR A 64 -9.49 -3.32 5.90
CA THR A 64 -9.18 -2.38 6.99
C THR A 64 -7.84 -2.69 7.67
N GLY A 65 -7.39 -3.90 7.59
CA GLY A 65 -6.15 -4.39 8.17
C GLY A 65 -6.35 -5.66 8.98
N VAL A 66 -5.35 -6.51 8.98
CA VAL A 66 -5.31 -7.77 9.75
C VAL A 66 -3.96 -7.90 10.44
N ASN A 67 -3.93 -8.60 11.59
CA ASN A 67 -2.74 -8.82 12.40
C ASN A 67 -2.09 -10.20 12.13
N ASP A 68 -2.60 -10.95 11.16
CA ASP A 68 -2.06 -12.28 10.79
C ASP A 68 -0.86 -12.22 9.83
N GLY A 69 -0.44 -11.01 9.43
CA GLY A 69 0.67 -10.81 8.50
C GLY A 69 0.33 -11.12 7.04
N SER A 70 -0.93 -11.37 6.70
CA SER A 70 -1.33 -11.75 5.34
C SER A 70 -1.52 -10.57 4.39
N LYS A 71 -1.66 -9.34 4.91
CA LYS A 71 -1.92 -8.15 4.09
C LYS A 71 -0.69 -7.75 3.28
N ASN A 72 -0.79 -7.88 1.98
CA ASN A 72 0.25 -7.49 1.03
C ASN A 72 0.13 -5.98 0.71
N SER A 73 0.59 -5.15 1.62
CA SER A 73 0.53 -3.68 1.52
C SER A 73 1.80 -3.11 0.89
N VAL A 74 1.74 -1.83 0.52
CA VAL A 74 2.90 -1.06 0.05
C VAL A 74 4.04 -1.07 1.08
N LEU A 75 3.71 -1.11 2.37
CA LEU A 75 4.69 -1.15 3.46
C LEU A 75 5.62 -2.38 3.38
N VAL A 76 5.05 -3.57 3.15
CA VAL A 76 5.80 -4.84 3.10
C VAL A 76 6.33 -5.18 1.71
N THR A 77 6.10 -4.32 0.73
CA THR A 77 6.57 -4.49 -0.65
C THR A 77 7.48 -3.36 -1.07
N TYR A 78 6.94 -2.31 -1.66
CA TYR A 78 7.71 -1.22 -2.27
C TYR A 78 8.50 -0.39 -1.24
N LEU A 79 7.91 -0.05 -0.10
CA LEU A 79 8.61 0.76 0.89
C LEU A 79 9.75 -0.01 1.54
N TYR A 80 9.52 -1.29 1.85
CA TYR A 80 10.58 -2.13 2.38
C TYR A 80 11.71 -2.34 1.36
N ASP A 81 11.39 -2.64 0.10
CA ASP A 81 12.39 -2.83 -0.95
C ASP A 81 13.19 -1.54 -1.18
N ALA A 82 12.53 -0.38 -1.20
CA ALA A 82 13.20 0.90 -1.30
C ALA A 82 14.15 1.14 -0.11
N TRP A 83 13.69 0.90 1.11
CA TRP A 83 14.50 1.02 2.32
C TRP A 83 15.71 0.07 2.31
N ALA A 84 15.51 -1.19 1.94
CA ALA A 84 16.59 -2.18 1.83
C ALA A 84 17.63 -1.80 0.77
N ARG A 85 17.27 -0.94 -0.20
CA ARG A 85 18.17 -0.37 -1.22
C ARG A 85 18.74 1.00 -0.85
N GLY A 86 18.60 1.42 0.40
CA GLY A 86 19.18 2.65 0.94
C GLY A 86 18.30 3.89 0.84
N ALA A 87 17.00 3.75 0.54
CA ALA A 87 16.07 4.88 0.65
C ALA A 87 15.81 5.22 2.12
N GLU A 88 15.83 6.50 2.44
CA GLU A 88 15.48 7.00 3.77
C GLU A 88 14.01 7.40 3.80
N LEU A 89 13.27 6.89 4.78
CA LEU A 89 11.85 7.12 4.96
C LEU A 89 11.63 7.95 6.24
N PHE A 90 11.00 9.09 6.10
CA PHE A 90 10.74 10.01 7.21
C PHE A 90 9.24 10.18 7.44
N CYS A 91 8.78 9.88 8.65
CA CYS A 91 7.41 10.13 9.11
C CYS A 91 7.34 11.43 9.93
N GLY A 92 6.15 11.99 10.10
CA GLY A 92 5.94 13.22 10.87
C GLY A 92 6.52 14.48 10.23
N ILE A 93 6.81 14.41 8.94
CA ILE A 93 7.36 15.50 8.13
C ILE A 93 6.24 16.14 7.32
N ASN A 94 6.13 17.46 7.41
CA ASN A 94 5.20 18.23 6.59
C ASN A 94 5.98 19.11 5.62
N VAL A 95 6.03 18.74 4.35
CA VAL A 95 6.67 19.54 3.31
C VAL A 95 5.81 20.77 3.04
N ARG A 96 6.41 21.98 3.12
CA ARG A 96 5.73 23.25 2.97
C ARG A 96 5.83 23.80 1.55
N HIS A 97 7.01 23.82 1.01
CA HIS A 97 7.23 24.25 -0.36
C HIS A 97 8.58 23.74 -0.88
N VAL A 98 8.72 23.75 -2.18
CA VAL A 98 9.97 23.42 -2.88
C VAL A 98 10.39 24.64 -3.71
N LYS A 99 11.65 25.01 -3.58
CA LYS A 99 12.25 26.10 -4.37
C LYS A 99 13.35 25.54 -5.27
N LYS A 100 13.28 25.84 -6.56
CA LYS A 100 14.36 25.54 -7.49
C LYS A 100 15.56 26.42 -7.17
N GLU A 101 16.75 25.86 -7.13
CA GLU A 101 18.00 26.62 -6.98
C GLU A 101 18.49 27.10 -8.37
N ASP A 102 19.09 28.27 -8.39
CA ASP A 102 19.64 28.84 -9.61
C ASP A 102 20.82 27.99 -10.15
N ARG A 103 21.05 28.08 -11.46
CA ARG A 103 22.17 27.41 -12.16
C ARG A 103 22.13 25.88 -12.13
N GLY A 104 20.96 25.27 -12.10
CA GLY A 104 20.82 23.80 -12.21
C GLY A 104 21.29 23.01 -10.99
N LYS A 105 21.43 23.68 -9.83
CA LYS A 105 21.90 23.05 -8.57
C LYS A 105 20.85 22.19 -7.85
N GLY A 106 19.70 21.92 -8.48
CA GLY A 106 18.63 21.12 -7.91
C GLY A 106 17.58 21.96 -7.17
N TYR A 107 17.09 21.45 -6.06
CA TYR A 107 15.96 22.00 -5.34
C TYR A 107 16.25 22.08 -3.84
N LYS A 108 15.68 23.08 -3.18
CA LYS A 108 15.54 23.12 -1.71
C LYS A 108 14.11 22.72 -1.34
N VAL A 109 13.98 21.70 -0.51
CA VAL A 109 12.72 21.24 0.04
C VAL A 109 12.62 21.75 1.48
N PHE A 110 11.65 22.62 1.74
CA PHE A 110 11.40 23.18 3.07
C PHE A 110 10.30 22.38 3.75
N TYR A 111 10.57 21.97 4.99
CA TYR A 111 9.66 21.13 5.73
C TYR A 111 9.64 21.45 7.22
N GLU A 112 8.58 21.03 7.88
CA GLU A 112 8.41 21.10 9.33
C GLU A 112 8.41 19.69 9.91
N VAL A 113 9.11 19.53 11.00
CA VAL A 113 9.08 18.31 11.83
C VAL A 113 8.16 18.58 13.01
N SER A 114 7.19 17.71 13.22
CA SER A 114 6.35 17.76 14.43
C SER A 114 7.10 17.14 15.61
N ASN A 115 7.34 17.93 16.65
CA ASN A 115 7.88 17.44 17.91
C ASN A 115 6.70 16.98 18.78
N GLY A 116 6.81 15.84 19.45
CA GLY A 116 5.72 15.20 20.21
C GLY A 116 5.01 16.06 21.28
N GLY A 117 5.47 17.30 21.52
CA GLY A 117 4.86 18.29 22.43
C GLY A 117 4.11 19.44 21.74
N GLY A 118 3.71 19.28 20.49
CA GLY A 118 2.97 20.32 19.73
C GLY A 118 3.86 21.38 19.06
N GLY A 119 5.14 21.37 19.31
CA GLY A 119 6.11 22.25 18.64
C GLY A 119 6.41 21.78 17.21
N LYS A 120 6.76 22.75 16.35
CA LYS A 120 7.19 22.49 14.97
C LYS A 120 8.55 23.11 14.74
N THR A 121 9.48 22.34 14.20
CA THR A 121 10.80 22.83 13.80
C THR A 121 10.88 22.92 12.29
N LYS A 122 11.22 24.09 11.77
CA LYS A 122 11.42 24.32 10.33
C LYS A 122 12.82 23.89 9.93
N LYS A 123 12.91 23.11 8.87
CA LYS A 123 14.16 22.61 8.28
C LYS A 123 14.11 22.66 6.77
N TRP A 124 15.23 22.42 6.13
CA TRP A 124 15.30 22.23 4.68
C TRP A 124 16.35 21.19 4.33
N VAL A 125 16.20 20.58 3.15
CA VAL A 125 17.16 19.64 2.56
C VAL A 125 17.34 19.99 1.09
N ARG A 126 18.52 19.73 0.55
CA ARG A 126 18.79 19.86 -0.88
C ARG A 126 18.52 18.53 -1.57
N ALA A 127 17.85 18.57 -2.72
CA ALA A 127 17.58 17.42 -3.57
C ALA A 127 17.97 17.73 -5.02
N VAL A 128 18.53 16.74 -5.71
CA VAL A 128 18.84 16.85 -7.14
C VAL A 128 17.56 16.89 -7.98
N SER A 129 16.58 16.08 -7.59
CA SER A 129 15.25 16.05 -8.21
C SER A 129 14.18 15.88 -7.14
N VAL A 130 12.97 16.34 -7.43
CA VAL A 130 11.78 16.17 -6.55
C VAL A 130 10.64 15.63 -7.40
N ARG A 131 9.95 14.63 -6.86
CA ARG A 131 8.70 14.11 -7.41
C ARG A 131 7.59 14.27 -6.37
N PHE A 132 6.45 14.76 -6.82
CA PHE A 132 5.25 14.87 -6.00
C PHE A 132 4.28 13.76 -6.39
N PHE A 133 3.72 13.13 -5.39
CA PHE A 133 2.57 12.26 -5.55
C PHE A 133 1.41 12.97 -4.88
N GLU A 134 0.47 13.47 -5.67
CA GLU A 134 -0.74 14.09 -5.16
C GLU A 134 -1.78 13.00 -4.95
N TYR A 135 -2.27 12.89 -3.74
CA TYR A 135 -3.45 12.08 -3.45
C TYR A 135 -4.67 12.97 -3.66
N SER A 136 -5.27 12.88 -4.84
CA SER A 136 -6.57 13.52 -5.07
C SER A 136 -7.64 12.71 -4.34
N SER A 137 -8.08 13.18 -3.17
CA SER A 137 -9.33 12.72 -2.57
C SER A 137 -10.48 13.28 -3.42
N HIS A 138 -11.11 12.44 -4.21
CA HIS A 138 -12.43 12.69 -4.76
C HIS A 138 -13.49 12.27 -3.77
#